data_f0d3b7d0ab09f8aeec4f40313c9f9522
#
_entry.id   f0d3b7d0ab09f8aeec4f40313c9f9522
#
_cell.length_a   1.000
_cell.length_b   1.000
_cell.length_c   1.000
_cell.angle_alpha   90.00
_cell.angle_beta   90.00
_cell.angle_gamma   90.00
#
_symmetry.space_group_name_H-M   'P 1'
#
loop_
_entity.id
_entity.type
_entity.pdbx_description
1 polymer ?
#
loop_
_entity_poly.entity_id
_entity_poly.type
_entity_poly.pdbx_seq_one_letter_code
_entity_poly.pdbx_strand_id
1 'polypeptide(L)'
;MDPVALVSGIDRDQALADRQALIQLCLYAMDRAHSEGVAERIEQGLAAIGVHALRPDGVRFDPAKHEAGGAVRTEDARLEGXIAETESPGFVDHDRLLRAPIVTVYTRR
;
A
#
# COMPACT_ATOMS: atom_id res chain seq x y z
N MET A 1 6.45 21.69 29.89
CA MET A 1 5.11 21.15 29.65
C MET A 1 4.97 20.79 28.17
N ASP A 2 4.41 19.62 27.89
CA ASP A 2 4.25 19.13 26.55
C ASP A 2 3.05 19.82 25.87
N PRO A 3 3.28 20.56 24.79
CA PRO A 3 2.16 21.25 24.11
C PRO A 3 1.09 20.30 23.59
N VAL A 4 1.48 19.08 23.19
CA VAL A 4 0.49 18.14 22.68
C VAL A 4 -0.44 17.70 23.81
N ALA A 5 0.11 17.36 24.95
CA ALA A 5 -0.71 16.96 26.09
C ALA A 5 -1.60 18.12 26.54
N LEU A 6 -1.05 19.32 26.52
CA LEU A 6 -1.81 20.49 26.96
C LEU A 6 -3.01 20.77 26.04
N VAL A 7 -2.80 20.64 24.73
CA VAL A 7 -3.82 20.99 23.75
C VAL A 7 -4.85 19.89 23.59
N SER A 8 -4.38 18.64 23.46
CA SER A 8 -5.27 17.56 23.04
C SER A 8 -5.80 16.70 24.18
N GLY A 9 -5.03 16.59 25.27
CA GLY A 9 -5.40 15.64 26.31
C GLY A 9 -5.17 14.19 25.93
N ILE A 10 -4.47 13.94 24.81
CA ILE A 10 -4.23 12.60 24.30
C ILE A 10 -2.79 12.23 24.58
N ASP A 11 -2.56 11.05 25.18
CA ASP A 11 -1.18 10.59 25.36
C ASP A 11 -0.65 9.99 24.07
N ARG A 12 0.64 9.63 24.11
CA ARG A 12 1.34 9.14 22.93
C ARG A 12 0.74 7.85 22.39
N ASP A 13 0.43 6.92 23.27
CA ASP A 13 -0.10 5.63 22.82
C ASP A 13 -1.45 5.81 22.15
N GLN A 14 -2.29 6.66 22.71
CA GLN A 14 -3.58 6.95 22.09
C GLN A 14 -3.39 7.61 20.72
N ALA A 15 -2.46 8.55 20.63
CA ALA A 15 -2.23 9.24 19.35
C ALA A 15 -1.75 8.26 18.29
N LEU A 16 -0.87 7.32 18.66
CA LEU A 16 -0.38 6.35 17.70
C LEU A 16 -1.49 5.39 17.27
N ALA A 17 -2.34 4.98 18.20
CA ALA A 17 -3.47 4.12 17.85
C ALA A 17 -4.44 4.86 16.93
N ASP A 18 -4.71 6.12 17.21
CA ASP A 18 -5.59 6.91 16.36
C ASP A 18 -5.00 7.09 14.98
N ARG A 19 -3.69 7.30 14.91
CA ARG A 19 -3.01 7.43 13.63
C ARG A 19 -3.20 6.17 12.80
N GLN A 20 -3.01 5.00 13.41
CA GLN A 20 -3.20 3.74 12.69
C GLN A 20 -4.64 3.57 12.21
N ALA A 21 -5.60 3.94 13.05
CA ALA A 21 -7.01 3.84 12.68
C ALA A 21 -7.33 4.74 11.50
N LEU A 22 -6.79 5.96 11.51
CA LEU A 22 -7.03 6.90 10.41
C LEU A 22 -6.36 6.43 9.11
N ILE A 23 -5.16 5.85 9.20
CA ILE A 23 -4.51 5.30 8.02
C ILE A 23 -5.38 4.20 7.41
N GLN A 24 -5.89 3.29 8.24
CA GLN A 24 -6.74 2.22 7.72
C GLN A 24 -8.00 2.77 7.08
N LEU A 25 -8.58 3.81 7.68
CA LEU A 25 -9.74 4.44 7.10
C LEU A 25 -9.42 5.08 5.74
N CYS A 26 -8.25 5.70 5.63
CA CYS A 26 -7.82 6.29 4.35
C CYS A 26 -7.64 5.22 3.28
N LEU A 27 -7.04 4.07 3.64
CA LEU A 27 -6.88 2.99 2.68
C LEU A 27 -8.24 2.46 2.22
N TYR A 28 -9.17 2.32 3.15
CA TYR A 28 -10.51 1.88 2.83
C TYR A 28 -11.18 2.84 1.84
N ALA A 29 -11.10 4.14 2.13
CA ALA A 29 -11.71 5.14 1.28
C ALA A 29 -11.05 5.21 -0.09
N MET A 30 -9.72 5.09 -0.11
CA MET A 30 -8.98 5.14 -1.37
C MET A 30 -9.36 3.97 -2.27
N ASP A 31 -9.50 2.78 -1.70
CA ASP A 31 -9.85 1.60 -2.49
C ASP A 31 -11.23 1.72 -3.11
N ARG A 32 -12.10 2.52 -2.52
CA ARG A 32 -13.48 2.68 -2.97
C ARG A 32 -13.76 4.02 -3.64
N ALA A 33 -12.70 4.80 -3.88
CA ALA A 33 -12.88 6.11 -4.51
C ALA A 33 -13.38 5.95 -5.93
N HIS A 34 -14.35 6.76 -6.31
CA HIS A 34 -14.90 6.74 -7.66
C HIS A 34 -14.12 7.64 -8.60
N SER A 35 -13.24 8.45 -8.07
CA SER A 35 -12.47 9.40 -8.84
C SER A 35 -10.99 9.11 -8.64
N GLU A 36 -10.27 9.05 -9.75
CA GLU A 36 -8.82 8.86 -9.68
C GLU A 36 -8.15 10.00 -8.93
N GLY A 37 -8.67 11.22 -9.10
CA GLY A 37 -8.10 12.36 -8.39
C GLY A 37 -8.26 12.25 -6.89
N VAL A 38 -9.40 11.72 -6.42
CA VAL A 38 -9.59 11.53 -5.00
C VAL A 38 -8.61 10.49 -4.47
N ALA A 39 -8.48 9.38 -5.19
CA ALA A 39 -7.55 8.33 -4.76
C ALA A 39 -6.12 8.86 -4.70
N GLU A 40 -5.71 9.63 -5.72
CA GLU A 40 -4.38 10.22 -5.75
C GLU A 40 -4.17 11.18 -4.60
N ARG A 41 -5.18 11.98 -4.29
CA ARG A 41 -5.05 12.94 -3.18
C ARG A 41 -4.86 12.22 -1.85
N ILE A 42 -5.59 11.14 -1.65
CA ILE A 42 -5.43 10.36 -0.41
C ILE A 42 -4.03 9.77 -0.36
N GLU A 43 -3.56 9.21 -1.46
CA GLU A 43 -2.22 8.62 -1.49
C GLU A 43 -1.16 9.67 -1.19
N GLN A 44 -1.31 10.89 -1.75
CA GLN A 44 -0.36 11.97 -1.48
C GLN A 44 -0.34 12.34 0.00
N GLY A 45 -1.52 12.40 0.62
CA GLY A 45 -1.58 12.72 2.04
C GLY A 45 -0.94 11.65 2.90
N LEU A 46 -1.14 10.39 2.54
CA LEU A 46 -0.49 9.30 3.25
C LEU A 46 1.02 9.36 3.10
N ALA A 47 1.50 9.65 1.88
CA ALA A 47 2.94 9.75 1.65
C ALA A 47 3.57 10.84 2.52
N ALA A 48 2.82 11.93 2.74
CA ALA A 48 3.34 13.05 3.53
C ALA A 48 3.62 12.64 4.98
N ILE A 49 2.99 11.60 5.48
CA ILE A 49 3.23 11.12 6.84
C ILE A 49 4.02 9.82 6.87
N GLY A 50 4.65 9.46 5.74
CA GLY A 50 5.51 8.30 5.69
C GLY A 50 4.84 6.99 5.33
N VAL A 51 3.61 7.05 4.82
CA VAL A 51 2.88 5.86 4.41
C VAL A 51 2.87 5.82 2.89
N HIS A 52 3.59 4.85 2.31
CA HIS A 52 3.87 4.86 0.87
C HIS A 52 3.29 3.64 0.19
N ALA A 53 2.82 3.86 -1.04
CA ALA A 53 2.30 2.78 -1.86
C ALA A 53 3.44 1.94 -2.43
N LEU A 54 3.18 0.65 -2.58
CA LEU A 54 4.11 -0.30 -3.17
C LEU A 54 3.48 -0.84 -4.45
N ARG A 55 4.14 -0.56 -5.58
CA ARG A 55 3.72 -1.06 -6.89
C ARG A 55 4.90 -1.72 -7.55
N PRO A 56 5.09 -3.02 -7.31
CA PRO A 56 6.32 -3.71 -7.74
C PRO A 56 6.28 -4.24 -9.17
N ASP A 57 5.72 -3.48 -10.10
CA ASP A 57 5.70 -3.89 -11.51
C ASP A 57 7.12 -4.15 -11.99
N GLY A 58 7.31 -5.26 -12.68
CA GLY A 58 8.60 -5.62 -13.23
C GLY A 58 9.54 -6.31 -12.26
N VAL A 59 9.16 -6.40 -11.01
CA VAL A 59 9.96 -7.07 -9.99
C VAL A 59 9.60 -8.56 -10.00
N ARG A 60 10.56 -9.42 -9.62
CA ARG A 60 10.26 -10.84 -9.51
C ARG A 60 9.25 -11.08 -8.39
N PHE A 61 8.25 -11.89 -8.68
CA PHE A 61 7.25 -12.25 -7.69
C PHE A 61 7.91 -12.97 -6.51
N ASP A 62 7.57 -12.51 -5.32
CA ASP A 62 8.08 -13.09 -4.08
C ASP A 62 6.86 -13.31 -3.16
N PRO A 63 6.47 -14.57 -2.93
CA PRO A 63 5.26 -14.82 -2.13
C PRO A 63 5.37 -14.33 -0.69
N ALA A 64 6.58 -14.04 -0.20
CA ALA A 64 6.73 -13.46 1.13
C ALA A 64 6.34 -11.99 1.18
N LYS A 65 6.33 -11.32 0.02
CA LYS A 65 6.09 -9.87 -0.04
C LYS A 65 4.87 -9.50 -0.87
N HIS A 66 4.44 -10.38 -1.76
CA HIS A 66 3.41 -10.07 -2.75
C HIS A 66 2.31 -11.12 -2.69
N GLU A 67 1.10 -10.71 -3.07
CA GLU A 67 -0.01 -11.64 -3.18
C GLU A 67 -0.37 -11.78 -4.64
N ALA A 68 -0.34 -13.00 -5.16
CA ALA A 68 -0.69 -13.23 -6.55
C ALA A 68 -2.22 -13.25 -6.67
N GLY A 69 -2.77 -12.30 -7.44
CA GLY A 69 -4.20 -12.24 -7.70
C GLY A 69 -4.57 -12.72 -9.08
N GLY A 70 -3.59 -12.95 -9.95
CA GLY A 70 -3.86 -13.42 -11.28
C GLY A 70 -2.58 -13.73 -12.02
N ALA A 71 -2.74 -14.24 -13.23
CA ALA A 71 -1.62 -14.58 -14.08
C ALA A 71 -1.94 -14.14 -15.51
N VAL A 72 -0.90 -13.77 -16.24
CA VAL A 72 -1.04 -13.44 -17.65
C VAL A 72 0.05 -14.20 -18.40
N ARG A 73 -0.37 -14.76 -19.54
CA ARG A 73 0.55 -15.58 -20.31
C ARG A 73 1.59 -14.74 -21.04
N THR A 74 2.80 -15.24 -21.10
CA THR A 74 3.86 -14.64 -21.89
C THR A 74 4.59 -15.73 -22.67
N GLU A 75 5.07 -15.36 -23.87
CA GLU A 75 5.95 -16.24 -24.63
C GLU A 75 7.42 -15.97 -24.33
N ASP A 76 7.70 -14.90 -23.57
CA ASP A 76 9.05 -14.47 -23.31
C ASP A 76 9.54 -15.12 -22.01
N ALA A 77 10.49 -16.05 -22.13
CA ALA A 77 11.00 -16.76 -20.97
C ALA A 77 11.61 -15.82 -19.93
N ARG A 78 12.12 -14.66 -20.38
CA ARG A 78 12.75 -13.73 -19.45
C ARG A 78 11.73 -13.08 -18.53
N LEU A 79 10.46 -13.04 -18.93
CA LEU A 79 9.43 -12.40 -18.11
C LEU A 79 8.76 -13.35 -17.12
N GLU A 80 8.93 -14.66 -17.31
CA GLU A 80 8.25 -15.61 -16.44
C GLU A 80 8.65 -15.37 -14.99
N GLY A 81 7.65 -15.18 -14.15
CA GLY A 81 7.88 -14.90 -12.73
C GLY A 81 7.98 -13.41 -12.39
N UNK A 82 7.94 -12.49 -13.15
CA UNK A 82 7.95 -11.19 -12.96
C UNK A 82 6.58 -10.81 -12.81
N ILE A 83 6.53 -9.70 -12.21
CA ILE A 83 5.21 -9.13 -11.99
C ILE A 83 4.83 -8.28 -13.18
N ALA A 84 3.70 -8.62 -13.80
CA ALA A 84 3.24 -7.89 -14.98
C ALA A 84 2.61 -6.56 -14.60
N GLU A 85 1.79 -6.55 -13.55
CA GLU A 85 1.18 -5.32 -13.09
C GLU A 85 0.69 -5.49 -11.66
N THR A 86 0.57 -4.36 -10.97
CA THR A 86 0.01 -4.31 -9.62
C THR A 86 -1.47 -4.00 -9.74
N GLU A 87 -2.30 -4.92 -9.29
CA GLU A 87 -3.74 -4.74 -9.33
C GLU A 87 -4.22 -3.87 -8.19
N SER A 88 -3.63 -4.07 -7.01
CA SER A 88 -3.95 -3.28 -5.84
C SER A 88 -2.64 -3.00 -5.12
N PRO A 89 -2.31 -1.73 -4.90
CA PRO A 89 -1.01 -1.43 -4.29
C PRO A 89 -0.94 -1.92 -2.85
N GLY A 90 0.24 -2.34 -2.45
CA GLY A 90 0.54 -2.53 -1.05
C GLY A 90 0.86 -1.20 -0.41
N PHE A 91 0.98 -1.19 0.90
CA PHE A 91 1.35 0.03 1.62
C PHE A 91 2.30 -0.31 2.74
N VAL A 92 3.24 0.59 2.95
CA VAL A 92 4.24 0.48 4.01
C VAL A 92 4.23 1.77 4.82
N ASP A 93 4.29 1.64 6.14
CA ASP A 93 4.39 2.79 7.05
C ASP A 93 5.83 2.83 7.53
N HIS A 94 6.59 3.73 6.94
CA HIS A 94 8.04 3.75 7.15
C HIS A 94 8.58 2.39 6.71
N ASP A 95 9.00 1.52 7.63
CA ASP A 95 9.50 0.21 7.24
C ASP A 95 8.58 -0.94 7.65
N ARG A 96 7.36 -0.63 8.07
CA ARG A 96 6.40 -1.64 8.51
C ARG A 96 5.37 -1.90 7.41
N LEU A 97 5.29 -3.14 6.96
CA LEU A 97 4.32 -3.49 5.92
C LEU A 97 2.90 -3.48 6.49
N LEU A 98 2.02 -2.67 5.88
CA LEU A 98 0.62 -2.61 6.29
C LEU A 98 -0.23 -3.61 5.52
N ARG A 99 0.03 -3.75 4.22
CA ARG A 99 -0.64 -4.76 3.40
C ARG A 99 0.21 -5.02 2.18
N ALA A 100 0.21 -6.27 1.73
CA ALA A 100 0.98 -6.67 0.55
C ALA A 100 0.26 -6.20 -0.72
N PRO A 101 1.01 -5.87 -1.77
CA PRO A 101 0.36 -5.59 -3.05
C PRO A 101 -0.21 -6.87 -3.65
N ILE A 102 -1.33 -6.72 -4.36
CA ILE A 102 -1.91 -7.82 -5.13
C ILE A 102 -1.50 -7.63 -6.57
N VAL A 103 -0.89 -8.66 -7.15
CA VAL A 103 -0.21 -8.54 -8.43
C VAL A 103 -0.65 -9.62 -9.41
N THR A 104 -0.47 -9.34 -10.69
CA THR A 104 -0.61 -10.32 -11.77
C THR A 104 0.80 -10.73 -12.18
N VAL A 105 1.02 -12.02 -12.29
CA VAL A 105 2.36 -12.57 -12.55
C VAL A 105 2.40 -13.17 -13.94
N TYR A 106 3.48 -12.91 -14.66
CA TYR A 106 3.71 -13.55 -15.97
C TYR A 106 3.92 -15.04 -15.80
N THR A 107 3.30 -15.83 -16.68
CA THR A 107 3.47 -17.26 -16.70
C THR A 107 3.58 -17.74 -18.14
N ARG A 108 4.31 -18.80 -18.36
CA ARG A 108 4.43 -19.37 -19.69
C ARG A 108 3.44 -20.49 -19.95
N ARG A 109 2.62 -20.84 -18.97
CA ARG A 109 1.63 -21.88 -19.14
C ARG A 109 0.25 -21.37 -19.35
#